data_9005f52a44f85481192bc44a0b4ddf5f
#
_entry.id   9005f52a44f85481192bc44a0b4ddf5f
#
_cell.length_a   1.000
_cell.length_b   1.000
_cell.length_c   1.000
_cell.angle_alpha   90.00
_cell.angle_beta   90.00
_cell.angle_gamma   90.00
#
_symmetry.space_group_name_H-M   'P 1'
#
loop_
_entity.id
_entity.type
_entity.pdbx_description
1 polymer ?
#
loop_
_entity_poly.entity_id
_entity_poly.type
_entity_poly.pdbx_seq_one_letter_code
_entity_poly.pdbx_strand_id
1 'polypeptide(L)'
;MTQHILKFAIICMVIACNPTNKQNITIVCKTDRVGDAILLKIDPVNNQIDTTSIKNGSFKFNKSITEEELFRLKFFDGSSFDILAYPGEKINIDYNENSLSIKGSDGTTKLMELDAKLKDLMMFRDSITKGLQAQSTDEQYETFILQNKMLFFGKLEEHKLFLKKFIDDNINSKICLIALFQTYGQSAPVLNIDEDIIYYEKVLTGLQTNFPNSNHITLLSDQINKAKPLSIGAIAPEFTLPNEQGDSITLSTFRGQVVLLDFWASWCRPCRIENPKLVSLYDKYSKKGFEIISISLDGTNRQKTPKKDWSDAIKKDRLNWIHLSELKGWKTFVRELYNFNSIPYTVLIDENGRIIGKNLKEDLESSIKKALNYE
;
A
#
# COMPACT_ATOMS: atom_id res chain seq x y z
N MET A 1 8.94 69.60 28.80
CA MET A 1 8.13 68.37 28.62
C MET A 1 8.05 68.08 27.14
N THR A 2 8.95 67.27 26.67
CA THR A 2 9.15 66.92 25.23
C THR A 2 8.63 65.52 24.98
N GLN A 3 7.53 65.39 24.22
CA GLN A 3 6.96 64.14 23.81
C GLN A 3 7.78 63.55 22.62
N HIS A 4 8.35 62.38 22.84
CA HIS A 4 8.93 61.56 21.78
C HIS A 4 7.86 60.68 21.13
N ILE A 5 7.50 61.00 19.92
CA ILE A 5 6.63 60.16 19.07
C ILE A 5 7.54 59.09 18.39
N LEU A 6 7.34 57.84 18.85
CA LEU A 6 8.02 56.67 18.23
C LEU A 6 7.20 56.24 17.02
N LYS A 7 7.75 56.48 15.82
CA LYS A 7 7.16 55.98 14.55
C LYS A 7 7.53 54.51 14.40
N PHE A 8 6.56 53.63 14.54
CA PHE A 8 6.67 52.24 14.10
C PHE A 8 6.59 52.17 12.58
N ALA A 9 7.67 51.86 11.93
CA ALA A 9 7.70 51.51 10.53
C ALA A 9 7.27 50.03 10.38
N ILE A 10 6.05 49.81 9.85
CA ILE A 10 5.60 48.50 9.44
C ILE A 10 6.33 48.15 8.15
N ILE A 11 7.34 47.28 8.25
CA ILE A 11 7.95 46.64 7.07
C ILE A 11 6.99 45.58 6.57
N CYS A 12 6.17 45.92 5.58
CA CYS A 12 5.49 44.93 4.75
C CYS A 12 6.55 44.10 4.01
N MET A 13 6.89 42.92 4.55
CA MET A 13 7.54 41.91 3.74
C MET A 13 6.57 41.47 2.64
N VAL A 14 6.70 42.04 1.49
CA VAL A 14 6.14 41.52 0.26
C VAL A 14 6.86 40.18 0.02
N ILE A 15 6.19 39.07 0.34
CA ILE A 15 6.60 37.75 -0.14
C ILE A 15 6.44 37.81 -1.65
N ALA A 16 7.52 38.15 -2.34
CA ALA A 16 7.59 38.01 -3.77
C ALA A 16 7.41 36.52 -4.08
N CYS A 17 6.27 36.14 -4.62
CA CYS A 17 6.15 34.90 -5.37
C CYS A 17 7.24 34.92 -6.44
N ASN A 18 8.33 34.22 -6.20
CA ASN A 18 9.35 33.99 -7.22
C ASN A 18 8.62 33.28 -8.39
N PRO A 19 8.63 33.87 -9.60
CA PRO A 19 8.17 33.16 -10.78
C PRO A 19 9.01 31.88 -10.88
N THR A 20 8.36 30.73 -10.92
CA THR A 20 8.98 29.42 -11.10
C THR A 20 9.86 29.49 -12.35
N ASN A 21 11.17 29.55 -12.15
CA ASN A 21 12.11 29.80 -13.24
C ASN A 21 12.24 28.48 -14.02
N LYS A 22 11.53 28.37 -15.16
CA LYS A 22 11.65 27.20 -16.04
C LYS A 22 13.08 27.02 -16.46
N GLN A 23 13.65 25.86 -16.16
CA GLN A 23 15.01 25.49 -16.59
C GLN A 23 14.93 24.30 -17.55
N ASN A 24 15.82 24.33 -18.55
CA ASN A 24 15.88 23.28 -19.53
C ASN A 24 16.70 22.12 -19.01
N ILE A 25 16.12 20.92 -19.06
CA ILE A 25 16.87 19.67 -18.96
C ILE A 25 17.22 19.18 -20.36
N THR A 26 18.36 18.52 -20.45
CA THR A 26 18.81 17.86 -21.67
C THR A 26 19.09 16.39 -21.37
N ILE A 27 18.42 15.49 -22.08
CA ILE A 27 18.66 14.04 -22.01
C ILE A 27 19.34 13.64 -23.31
N VAL A 28 20.58 13.17 -23.24
CA VAL A 28 21.33 12.62 -24.37
C VAL A 28 21.52 11.15 -24.15
N CYS A 29 21.09 10.32 -25.09
CA CYS A 29 21.26 8.87 -25.02
C CYS A 29 22.10 8.37 -26.20
N LYS A 30 23.10 7.53 -25.88
CA LYS A 30 23.79 6.65 -26.82
C LYS A 30 23.26 5.26 -26.63
N THR A 31 22.97 4.54 -27.73
CA THR A 31 22.35 3.23 -27.68
C THR A 31 22.61 2.41 -28.95
N ASP A 32 22.62 1.11 -28.82
CA ASP A 32 22.61 0.14 -29.94
C ASP A 32 21.20 -0.15 -30.46
N ARG A 33 20.15 0.40 -29.81
CA ARG A 33 18.76 0.25 -30.22
C ARG A 33 18.48 1.00 -31.52
N VAL A 34 17.46 0.54 -32.23
CA VAL A 34 17.00 1.15 -33.49
C VAL A 34 15.52 1.55 -33.39
N GLY A 35 15.09 2.42 -34.29
CA GLY A 35 13.70 2.90 -34.33
C GLY A 35 13.53 4.19 -33.55
N ASP A 36 12.41 4.32 -32.85
CA ASP A 36 12.06 5.52 -32.11
C ASP A 36 12.26 5.34 -30.61
N ALA A 37 12.67 6.42 -29.96
CA ALA A 37 12.68 6.56 -28.51
C ALA A 37 11.53 7.48 -28.07
N ILE A 38 10.84 7.09 -27.01
CA ILE A 38 9.68 7.80 -26.44
C ILE A 38 10.03 8.23 -25.03
N LEU A 39 9.92 9.53 -24.75
CA LEU A 39 10.01 10.09 -23.40
C LEU A 39 8.60 10.38 -22.89
N LEU A 40 8.19 9.67 -21.86
CA LEU A 40 6.88 9.78 -21.23
C LEU A 40 7.05 10.45 -19.87
N LYS A 41 6.38 11.58 -19.64
CA LYS A 41 6.25 12.14 -18.29
C LYS A 41 5.31 11.23 -17.49
N ILE A 42 5.76 10.74 -16.35
CA ILE A 42 4.94 9.92 -15.44
C ILE A 42 4.15 10.88 -14.54
N ASP A 43 2.87 11.08 -14.87
CA ASP A 43 1.94 11.89 -14.09
C ASP A 43 0.59 11.14 -14.04
N PRO A 44 -0.10 11.06 -12.89
CA PRO A 44 -1.34 10.30 -12.75
C PRO A 44 -2.50 10.80 -13.63
N VAL A 45 -2.47 12.07 -14.05
CA VAL A 45 -3.55 12.72 -14.78
C VAL A 45 -3.09 13.16 -16.19
N ASN A 46 -1.87 13.70 -16.30
CA ASN A 46 -1.37 14.34 -17.52
C ASN A 46 -0.08 13.69 -18.03
N ASN A 47 -0.21 12.62 -18.79
CA ASN A 47 0.92 11.98 -19.44
C ASN A 47 1.30 12.77 -20.72
N GLN A 48 2.45 13.45 -20.68
CA GLN A 48 3.04 14.08 -21.87
C GLN A 48 3.97 13.08 -22.54
N ILE A 49 3.85 12.96 -23.88
CA ILE A 49 4.63 12.03 -24.68
C ILE A 49 5.42 12.83 -25.69
N ASP A 50 6.74 12.59 -25.78
CA ASP A 50 7.61 13.05 -26.82
C ASP A 50 8.27 11.88 -27.51
N THR A 51 8.43 11.96 -28.81
CA THR A 51 9.05 10.91 -29.60
C THR A 51 10.21 11.51 -30.42
N THR A 52 11.30 10.76 -30.54
CA THR A 52 12.43 11.10 -31.39
C THR A 52 13.00 9.83 -32.03
N SER A 53 13.50 9.96 -33.27
CA SER A 53 14.15 8.82 -33.94
C SER A 53 15.61 8.72 -33.52
N ILE A 54 16.08 7.49 -33.34
CA ILE A 54 17.47 7.16 -33.05
C ILE A 54 18.26 7.30 -34.38
N LYS A 55 19.25 8.20 -34.39
CA LYS A 55 20.11 8.42 -35.56
C LYS A 55 21.58 8.20 -35.19
N ASN A 56 22.25 7.35 -35.94
CA ASN A 56 23.66 7.02 -35.70
C ASN A 56 23.93 6.59 -34.25
N GLY A 57 23.05 5.76 -33.68
CA GLY A 57 23.18 5.24 -32.32
C GLY A 57 22.99 6.28 -31.23
N SER A 58 22.32 7.41 -31.50
CA SER A 58 22.07 8.43 -30.49
C SER A 58 20.81 9.23 -30.74
N PHE A 59 20.30 9.84 -29.65
CA PHE A 59 19.19 10.81 -29.71
C PHE A 59 19.26 11.79 -28.54
N LYS A 60 18.39 12.82 -28.61
CA LYS A 60 18.34 13.88 -27.58
C LYS A 60 16.91 14.34 -27.35
N PHE A 61 16.55 14.55 -26.08
CA PHE A 61 15.39 15.31 -25.67
C PHE A 61 15.81 16.60 -24.96
N ASN A 62 15.06 17.67 -25.21
CA ASN A 62 15.16 18.92 -24.45
C ASN A 62 13.78 19.22 -23.88
N LYS A 63 13.70 19.40 -22.56
CA LYS A 63 12.48 19.71 -21.84
C LYS A 63 12.67 20.90 -20.94
N SER A 64 11.62 21.69 -20.76
CA SER A 64 11.58 22.78 -19.80
C SER A 64 10.72 22.35 -18.63
N ILE A 65 11.32 22.23 -17.46
CA ILE A 65 10.68 21.85 -16.20
C ILE A 65 10.88 22.92 -15.13
N THR A 66 9.96 23.02 -14.20
CA THR A 66 10.00 23.98 -13.08
C THR A 66 10.35 23.34 -11.76
N GLU A 67 10.19 22.03 -11.68
CA GLU A 67 10.44 21.21 -10.50
C GLU A 67 10.98 19.85 -10.92
N GLU A 68 11.35 18.99 -9.98
CA GLU A 68 11.74 17.62 -10.31
C GLU A 68 10.60 16.85 -10.98
N GLU A 69 10.93 16.11 -12.02
CA GLU A 69 9.95 15.38 -12.83
C GLU A 69 10.41 13.96 -13.09
N LEU A 70 9.45 13.04 -13.01
CA LEU A 70 9.68 11.63 -13.30
C LEU A 70 9.31 11.35 -14.76
N PHE A 71 10.25 10.81 -15.50
CA PHE A 71 10.08 10.39 -16.89
C PHE A 71 10.34 8.90 -17.04
N ARG A 72 9.66 8.27 -18.01
CA ARG A 72 10.00 6.95 -18.53
C ARG A 72 10.52 7.05 -19.95
N LEU A 73 11.72 6.59 -20.15
CA LEU A 73 12.28 6.42 -21.48
C LEU A 73 11.96 5.01 -21.97
N LYS A 74 11.26 4.92 -23.12
CA LYS A 74 10.87 3.66 -23.75
C LYS A 74 11.49 3.55 -25.13
N PHE A 75 11.83 2.34 -25.54
CA PHE A 75 12.32 2.00 -26.84
C PHE A 75 11.33 1.15 -27.61
N PHE A 76 11.50 1.07 -28.94
CA PHE A 76 10.61 0.33 -29.82
C PHE A 76 10.56 -1.18 -29.49
N ASP A 77 11.64 -1.75 -28.96
CA ASP A 77 11.72 -3.15 -28.53
C ASP A 77 10.98 -3.46 -27.21
N GLY A 78 10.33 -2.44 -26.63
CA GLY A 78 9.60 -2.55 -25.37
C GLY A 78 10.46 -2.34 -24.13
N SER A 79 11.79 -2.24 -24.26
CA SER A 79 12.65 -1.93 -23.12
C SER A 79 12.41 -0.50 -22.61
N SER A 80 12.56 -0.28 -21.32
CA SER A 80 12.34 1.03 -20.70
C SER A 80 13.05 1.15 -19.35
N PHE A 81 13.32 2.39 -18.94
CA PHE A 81 13.77 2.73 -17.60
C PHE A 81 13.31 4.13 -17.20
N ASP A 82 13.30 4.39 -15.91
CA ASP A 82 12.82 5.64 -15.36
C ASP A 82 13.96 6.63 -15.10
N ILE A 83 13.67 7.92 -15.24
CA ILE A 83 14.59 9.04 -15.06
C ILE A 83 13.91 10.03 -14.13
N LEU A 84 14.54 10.37 -13.00
CA LEU A 84 14.13 11.49 -12.17
C LEU A 84 15.08 12.67 -12.45
N ALA A 85 14.55 13.69 -13.12
CA ALA A 85 15.32 14.84 -13.57
C ALA A 85 15.02 16.08 -12.72
N TYR A 86 16.07 16.82 -12.37
CA TYR A 86 15.97 18.13 -11.75
C TYR A 86 16.12 19.26 -12.77
N PRO A 87 15.52 20.44 -12.52
CA PRO A 87 15.69 21.60 -13.41
C PRO A 87 17.16 21.92 -13.67
N GLY A 88 17.53 22.10 -14.93
CA GLY A 88 18.90 22.46 -15.34
C GLY A 88 19.85 21.30 -15.60
N GLU A 89 19.45 20.05 -15.33
CA GLU A 89 20.34 18.90 -15.52
C GLU A 89 20.63 18.59 -16.99
N LYS A 90 21.85 18.12 -17.23
CA LYS A 90 22.26 17.46 -18.47
C LYS A 90 22.55 16.01 -18.22
N ILE A 91 21.60 15.16 -18.56
CA ILE A 91 21.59 13.72 -18.31
C ILE A 91 22.20 13.01 -19.52
N ASN A 92 23.29 12.29 -19.30
CA ASN A 92 23.95 11.50 -20.33
C ASN A 92 23.75 10.02 -20.04
N ILE A 93 23.19 9.32 -20.99
CA ILE A 93 22.79 7.91 -20.90
C ILE A 93 23.59 7.14 -21.93
N ASP A 94 24.17 6.03 -21.51
CA ASP A 94 24.75 5.01 -22.38
C ASP A 94 23.98 3.72 -22.09
N TYR A 95 23.15 3.29 -23.05
CA TYR A 95 22.25 2.15 -22.90
C TYR A 95 22.42 1.19 -24.07
N ASN A 96 22.89 0.00 -23.77
CA ASN A 96 23.06 -1.08 -24.74
C ASN A 96 22.50 -2.40 -24.16
N GLU A 97 22.55 -3.48 -24.95
CA GLU A 97 21.97 -4.77 -24.60
C GLU A 97 22.43 -5.27 -23.21
N ASN A 98 23.66 -4.99 -22.80
CA ASN A 98 24.28 -5.54 -21.59
C ASN A 98 24.46 -4.53 -20.46
N SER A 99 24.23 -3.24 -20.70
CA SER A 99 24.54 -2.20 -19.71
C SER A 99 23.67 -0.96 -19.83
N LEU A 100 23.41 -0.35 -18.66
CA LEU A 100 22.83 0.98 -18.52
C LEU A 100 23.75 1.82 -17.63
N SER A 101 24.27 2.92 -18.17
CA SER A 101 25.04 3.93 -17.41
C SER A 101 24.37 5.28 -17.56
N ILE A 102 24.11 5.95 -16.45
CA ILE A 102 23.48 7.28 -16.41
C ILE A 102 24.38 8.21 -15.61
N LYS A 103 24.65 9.41 -16.16
CA LYS A 103 25.49 10.43 -15.53
C LYS A 103 24.80 11.79 -15.63
N GLY A 104 25.03 12.65 -14.62
CA GLY A 104 24.50 14.00 -14.60
C GLY A 104 23.08 14.13 -14.06
N SER A 105 22.60 13.10 -13.35
CA SER A 105 21.35 13.14 -12.61
C SER A 105 21.50 12.40 -11.27
N ASP A 106 21.43 13.16 -10.18
CA ASP A 106 21.44 12.62 -8.83
C ASP A 106 20.15 11.83 -8.54
N GLY A 107 19.01 12.35 -8.97
CA GLY A 107 17.72 11.69 -8.82
C GLY A 107 17.67 10.34 -9.51
N THR A 108 18.19 10.23 -10.74
CA THR A 108 18.22 8.95 -11.46
C THR A 108 19.21 7.97 -10.84
N THR A 109 20.34 8.45 -10.28
CA THR A 109 21.27 7.59 -9.54
C THR A 109 20.58 6.94 -8.33
N LYS A 110 19.77 7.67 -7.59
CA LYS A 110 18.96 7.18 -6.47
C LYS A 110 17.86 6.21 -6.92
N LEU A 111 17.24 6.43 -8.09
CA LEU A 111 16.31 5.46 -8.68
C LEU A 111 17.00 4.11 -8.96
N MET A 112 18.20 4.16 -9.55
CA MET A 112 18.98 2.95 -9.81
C MET A 112 19.36 2.20 -8.52
N GLU A 113 19.64 2.92 -7.43
CA GLU A 113 19.87 2.31 -6.11
C GLU A 113 18.62 1.57 -5.60
N LEU A 114 17.44 2.20 -5.67
CA LEU A 114 16.16 1.60 -5.30
C LEU A 114 15.89 0.34 -6.12
N ASP A 115 16.07 0.41 -7.45
CA ASP A 115 15.85 -0.71 -8.36
C ASP A 115 16.81 -1.87 -8.09
N ALA A 116 18.09 -1.58 -7.83
CA ALA A 116 19.08 -2.61 -7.49
C ALA A 116 18.71 -3.36 -6.21
N LYS A 117 18.32 -2.64 -5.16
CA LYS A 117 17.90 -3.23 -3.88
C LYS A 117 16.63 -4.06 -4.01
N LEU A 118 15.64 -3.58 -4.77
CA LEU A 118 14.43 -4.35 -5.05
C LEU A 118 14.75 -5.61 -5.85
N LYS A 119 15.62 -5.51 -6.85
CA LYS A 119 16.05 -6.63 -7.66
C LYS A 119 16.72 -7.72 -6.82
N ASP A 120 17.55 -7.37 -5.85
CA ASP A 120 18.18 -8.32 -4.93
C ASP A 120 17.11 -9.10 -4.14
N LEU A 121 16.08 -8.41 -3.61
CA LEU A 121 14.95 -9.04 -2.92
C LEU A 121 14.18 -10.00 -3.84
N MET A 122 13.90 -9.55 -5.07
CA MET A 122 13.15 -10.36 -6.05
C MET A 122 13.95 -11.58 -6.51
N MET A 123 15.25 -11.45 -6.74
CA MET A 123 16.13 -12.59 -7.08
C MET A 123 16.14 -13.62 -5.96
N PHE A 124 16.18 -13.18 -4.70
CA PHE A 124 16.10 -14.09 -3.55
C PHE A 124 14.77 -14.83 -3.52
N ARG A 125 13.63 -14.13 -3.67
CA ARG A 125 12.28 -14.73 -3.79
C ARG A 125 12.22 -15.76 -4.91
N ASP A 126 12.74 -15.43 -6.08
CA ASP A 126 12.71 -16.30 -7.25
C ASP A 126 13.58 -17.55 -7.05
N SER A 127 14.68 -17.44 -6.30
CA SER A 127 15.51 -18.59 -5.91
C SER A 127 14.75 -19.58 -5.01
N ILE A 128 13.95 -19.05 -4.06
CA ILE A 128 13.06 -19.87 -3.22
C ILE A 128 11.99 -20.55 -4.07
N THR A 129 11.35 -19.83 -4.99
CA THR A 129 10.32 -20.39 -5.86
C THR A 129 10.87 -21.53 -6.74
N LYS A 130 12.06 -21.37 -7.29
CA LYS A 130 12.74 -22.44 -8.03
C LYS A 130 13.10 -23.63 -7.14
N GLY A 131 13.57 -23.37 -5.91
CA GLY A 131 13.85 -24.41 -4.93
C GLY A 131 12.62 -25.23 -4.57
N LEU A 132 11.43 -24.59 -4.43
CA LEU A 132 10.15 -25.26 -4.19
C LEU A 132 9.78 -26.23 -5.31
N GLN A 133 9.97 -25.81 -6.56
CA GLN A 133 9.67 -26.66 -7.73
C GLN A 133 10.57 -27.90 -7.83
N ALA A 134 11.70 -27.89 -7.16
CA ALA A 134 12.64 -29.02 -7.13
C ALA A 134 12.33 -30.07 -6.04
N GLN A 135 11.38 -29.80 -5.12
CA GLN A 135 11.01 -30.75 -4.08
C GLN A 135 10.13 -31.87 -4.65
N SER A 136 10.45 -33.12 -4.31
CA SER A 136 9.81 -34.31 -4.89
C SER A 136 8.79 -34.98 -3.97
N THR A 137 8.77 -34.64 -2.68
CA THR A 137 7.84 -35.18 -1.68
C THR A 137 7.15 -34.07 -0.89
N ASP A 138 5.94 -34.32 -0.37
CA ASP A 138 5.18 -33.35 0.44
C ASP A 138 5.95 -32.94 1.70
N GLU A 139 6.64 -33.85 2.36
CA GLU A 139 7.44 -33.58 3.55
C GLU A 139 8.63 -32.65 3.26
N GLN A 140 9.33 -32.89 2.15
CA GLN A 140 10.43 -32.03 1.70
C GLN A 140 9.90 -30.64 1.33
N TYR A 141 8.73 -30.57 0.67
CA TYR A 141 8.08 -29.32 0.28
C TYR A 141 7.69 -28.49 1.50
N GLU A 142 7.02 -29.07 2.49
CA GLU A 142 6.63 -28.37 3.72
C GLU A 142 7.84 -27.89 4.53
N THR A 143 8.87 -28.72 4.68
CA THR A 143 10.13 -28.37 5.37
C THR A 143 10.82 -27.20 4.67
N PHE A 144 10.91 -27.26 3.34
CA PHE A 144 11.53 -26.20 2.54
C PHE A 144 10.76 -24.88 2.68
N ILE A 145 9.41 -24.91 2.62
CA ILE A 145 8.58 -23.72 2.84
C ILE A 145 8.87 -23.11 4.19
N LEU A 146 8.81 -23.89 5.26
CA LEU A 146 8.98 -23.39 6.62
C LEU A 146 10.35 -22.71 6.81
N GLN A 147 11.42 -23.34 6.33
CA GLN A 147 12.77 -22.78 6.41
C GLN A 147 12.92 -21.48 5.61
N ASN A 148 12.41 -21.45 4.38
CA ASN A 148 12.60 -20.31 3.49
C ASN A 148 11.63 -19.17 3.76
N LYS A 149 10.46 -19.44 4.35
CA LYS A 149 9.50 -18.41 4.77
C LYS A 149 10.15 -17.42 5.75
N MET A 150 10.82 -17.92 6.79
CA MET A 150 11.51 -17.06 7.76
C MET A 150 12.65 -16.25 7.12
N LEU A 151 13.44 -16.89 6.25
CA LEU A 151 14.52 -16.21 5.54
C LEU A 151 13.99 -15.10 4.64
N PHE A 152 12.89 -15.36 3.90
CA PHE A 152 12.28 -14.35 3.04
C PHE A 152 11.72 -13.17 3.84
N PHE A 153 11.02 -13.44 4.94
CA PHE A 153 10.54 -12.37 5.82
C PHE A 153 11.67 -11.55 6.42
N GLY A 154 12.79 -12.18 6.81
CA GLY A 154 13.98 -11.46 7.25
C GLY A 154 14.51 -10.51 6.17
N LYS A 155 14.64 -10.99 4.93
CA LYS A 155 15.06 -10.18 3.78
C LYS A 155 14.07 -9.06 3.45
N LEU A 156 12.78 -9.31 3.55
CA LEU A 156 11.74 -8.32 3.36
C LEU A 156 11.82 -7.21 4.42
N GLU A 157 12.03 -7.57 5.68
CA GLU A 157 12.20 -6.58 6.77
C GLU A 157 13.48 -5.76 6.60
N GLU A 158 14.60 -6.37 6.19
CA GLU A 158 15.82 -5.63 5.83
C GLU A 158 15.52 -4.58 4.73
N HIS A 159 14.76 -4.97 3.72
CA HIS A 159 14.39 -4.08 2.62
C HIS A 159 13.41 -2.97 3.07
N LYS A 160 12.44 -3.28 3.93
CA LYS A 160 11.56 -2.29 4.58
C LYS A 160 12.37 -1.25 5.35
N LEU A 161 13.35 -1.68 6.15
CA LEU A 161 14.21 -0.77 6.89
C LEU A 161 15.05 0.12 5.95
N PHE A 162 15.58 -0.46 4.87
CA PHE A 162 16.27 0.31 3.84
C PHE A 162 15.35 1.39 3.23
N LEU A 163 14.12 1.05 2.83
CA LEU A 163 13.16 2.01 2.27
C LEU A 163 12.80 3.12 3.26
N LYS A 164 12.58 2.77 4.53
CA LYS A 164 12.29 3.74 5.59
C LYS A 164 13.42 4.74 5.75
N LYS A 165 14.65 4.25 5.83
CA LYS A 165 15.84 5.12 5.89
C LYS A 165 15.98 5.96 4.62
N PHE A 166 15.81 5.35 3.44
CA PHE A 166 15.90 6.06 2.17
C PHE A 166 14.88 7.20 2.06
N ILE A 167 13.64 6.98 2.52
CA ILE A 167 12.59 8.01 2.61
C ILE A 167 13.04 9.14 3.54
N ASP A 168 13.58 8.80 4.71
CA ASP A 168 14.04 9.79 5.68
C ASP A 168 15.17 10.69 5.11
N ASP A 169 16.11 10.09 4.39
CA ASP A 169 17.24 10.78 3.77
C ASP A 169 16.82 11.64 2.55
N ASN A 170 15.64 11.39 1.96
CA ASN A 170 15.17 12.03 0.73
C ASN A 170 13.79 12.69 0.84
N ILE A 171 13.34 13.03 2.03
CA ILE A 171 11.94 13.37 2.35
C ILE A 171 11.34 14.52 1.50
N ASN A 172 12.16 15.37 0.93
CA ASN A 172 11.75 16.51 0.12
C ASN A 172 11.75 16.23 -1.39
N SER A 173 11.98 15.00 -1.83
CA SER A 173 12.07 14.59 -3.23
C SER A 173 10.94 13.61 -3.58
N LYS A 174 10.37 13.74 -4.78
CA LYS A 174 9.37 12.81 -5.34
C LYS A 174 9.87 11.36 -5.43
N ILE A 175 11.18 11.13 -5.30
CA ILE A 175 11.74 9.77 -5.24
C ILE A 175 11.16 8.95 -4.09
N CYS A 176 10.73 9.63 -3.00
CA CYS A 176 10.05 8.98 -1.88
C CYS A 176 8.75 8.28 -2.29
N LEU A 177 8.06 8.76 -3.34
CA LEU A 177 6.88 8.09 -3.88
C LEU A 177 7.27 6.73 -4.49
N ILE A 178 8.40 6.66 -5.19
CA ILE A 178 8.87 5.40 -5.76
C ILE A 178 9.24 4.41 -4.66
N ALA A 179 9.95 4.86 -3.61
CA ALA A 179 10.27 4.04 -2.46
C ALA A 179 9.01 3.55 -1.72
N LEU A 180 8.03 4.45 -1.54
CA LEU A 180 6.79 4.18 -0.81
C LEU A 180 5.89 3.13 -1.49
N PHE A 181 5.87 3.12 -2.83
CA PHE A 181 5.02 2.22 -3.62
C PHE A 181 5.76 1.04 -4.23
N GLN A 182 6.96 0.71 -3.77
CA GLN A 182 7.64 -0.50 -4.23
C GLN A 182 6.86 -1.77 -3.92
N THR A 183 6.82 -2.70 -4.89
CA THR A 183 6.19 -4.01 -4.75
C THR A 183 7.19 -5.12 -5.05
N TYR A 184 7.13 -6.22 -4.29
CA TYR A 184 7.97 -7.42 -4.52
C TYR A 184 7.22 -8.56 -5.23
N GLY A 185 6.04 -8.27 -5.80
CA GLY A 185 5.18 -9.20 -6.55
C GLY A 185 4.08 -8.43 -7.27
N GLN A 186 3.11 -9.14 -7.86
CA GLN A 186 2.06 -8.51 -8.67
C GLN A 186 1.19 -7.50 -7.89
N SER A 187 1.06 -7.67 -6.57
CA SER A 187 0.25 -6.79 -5.73
C SER A 187 0.72 -6.80 -4.27
N ALA A 188 1.98 -7.16 -4.03
CA ALA A 188 2.54 -7.25 -2.69
C ALA A 188 3.42 -6.01 -2.42
N PRO A 189 2.90 -4.99 -1.70
CA PRO A 189 3.69 -3.81 -1.37
C PRO A 189 4.78 -4.17 -0.35
N VAL A 190 5.95 -3.53 -0.46
CA VAL A 190 7.00 -3.63 0.56
C VAL A 190 6.61 -2.84 1.81
N LEU A 191 6.18 -1.58 1.63
CA LEU A 191 5.58 -0.77 2.69
C LEU A 191 4.05 -0.82 2.53
N ASN A 192 3.37 -1.34 3.53
CA ASN A 192 1.92 -1.46 3.51
C ASN A 192 1.27 -0.23 4.16
N ILE A 193 0.36 0.44 3.48
CA ILE A 193 -0.30 1.63 4.00
C ILE A 193 -1.04 1.39 5.32
N ASP A 194 -1.56 0.18 5.55
CA ASP A 194 -2.26 -0.17 6.78
C ASP A 194 -1.32 -0.29 7.99
N GLU A 195 -0.08 -0.72 7.76
CA GLU A 195 0.94 -0.95 8.80
C GLU A 195 1.92 0.22 8.90
N ASP A 196 2.28 0.80 7.74
CA ASP A 196 3.32 1.82 7.63
C ASP A 196 2.75 3.23 7.39
N ILE A 197 1.49 3.50 7.81
CA ILE A 197 0.77 4.76 7.57
C ILE A 197 1.59 6.00 7.94
N ILE A 198 2.41 5.91 8.98
CA ILE A 198 3.30 6.99 9.44
C ILE A 198 4.28 7.43 8.33
N TYR A 199 4.80 6.49 7.54
CA TYR A 199 5.70 6.82 6.43
C TYR A 199 4.95 7.45 5.25
N TYR A 200 3.71 7.03 4.99
CA TYR A 200 2.85 7.66 3.99
C TYR A 200 2.54 9.11 4.37
N GLU A 201 2.16 9.38 5.62
CA GLU A 201 1.93 10.73 6.14
C GLU A 201 3.20 11.58 6.12
N LYS A 202 4.35 11.00 6.48
CA LYS A 202 5.65 11.66 6.45
C LYS A 202 6.02 12.11 5.05
N VAL A 203 5.86 11.23 4.05
CA VAL A 203 6.10 11.54 2.63
C VAL A 203 5.12 12.62 2.15
N LEU A 204 3.83 12.51 2.48
CA LEU A 204 2.85 13.53 2.15
C LEU A 204 3.27 14.90 2.69
N THR A 205 3.61 14.98 3.97
CA THR A 205 4.01 16.24 4.62
C THR A 205 5.27 16.83 4.01
N GLY A 206 6.30 16.01 3.75
CA GLY A 206 7.55 16.45 3.14
C GLY A 206 7.38 16.98 1.72
N LEU A 207 6.54 16.31 0.94
CA LEU A 207 6.33 16.69 -0.47
C LEU A 207 5.32 17.81 -0.66
N GLN A 208 4.30 17.94 0.19
CA GLN A 208 3.23 18.93 0.05
C GLN A 208 3.75 20.37 0.07
N THR A 209 4.81 20.62 0.84
CA THR A 209 5.46 21.95 0.92
C THR A 209 6.16 22.31 -0.39
N ASN A 210 6.83 21.34 -1.01
CA ASN A 210 7.66 21.58 -2.21
C ASN A 210 6.88 21.44 -3.52
N PHE A 211 5.81 20.63 -3.52
CA PHE A 211 5.03 20.28 -4.71
C PHE A 211 3.52 20.40 -4.48
N PRO A 212 3.00 21.56 -4.00
CA PRO A 212 1.59 21.70 -3.56
C PRO A 212 0.56 21.43 -4.67
N ASN A 213 0.95 21.58 -5.93
CA ASN A 213 0.07 21.40 -7.10
C ASN A 213 0.27 20.06 -7.81
N SER A 214 1.03 19.13 -7.22
CA SER A 214 1.31 17.83 -7.84
C SER A 214 0.12 16.88 -7.71
N ASN A 215 -0.31 16.30 -8.84
CA ASN A 215 -1.36 15.26 -8.85
C ASN A 215 -0.98 14.03 -8.01
N HIS A 216 0.30 13.69 -7.93
CA HIS A 216 0.78 12.60 -7.07
C HIS A 216 0.48 12.88 -5.60
N ILE A 217 0.64 14.12 -5.15
CA ILE A 217 0.40 14.51 -3.76
C ILE A 217 -1.10 14.47 -3.43
N THR A 218 -1.94 14.94 -4.36
CA THR A 218 -3.39 14.84 -4.21
C THR A 218 -3.84 13.39 -4.06
N LEU A 219 -3.36 12.50 -4.93
CA LEU A 219 -3.70 11.08 -4.85
C LEU A 219 -3.17 10.41 -3.58
N LEU A 220 -1.94 10.75 -3.15
CA LEU A 220 -1.39 10.23 -1.90
C LEU A 220 -2.23 10.67 -0.70
N SER A 221 -2.63 11.94 -0.66
CA SER A 221 -3.52 12.48 0.38
C SER A 221 -4.85 11.72 0.44
N ASP A 222 -5.48 11.49 -0.72
CA ASP A 222 -6.75 10.75 -0.81
C ASP A 222 -6.60 9.31 -0.33
N GLN A 223 -5.49 8.64 -0.67
CA GLN A 223 -5.21 7.28 -0.21
C GLN A 223 -5.03 7.23 1.31
N ILE A 224 -4.26 8.17 1.87
CA ILE A 224 -4.05 8.26 3.33
C ILE A 224 -5.37 8.52 4.05
N ASN A 225 -6.19 9.47 3.57
CA ASN A 225 -7.46 9.80 4.18
C ASN A 225 -8.43 8.60 4.23
N LYS A 226 -8.38 7.72 3.22
CA LYS A 226 -9.16 6.47 3.19
C LYS A 226 -8.58 5.37 4.07
N ALA A 227 -7.26 5.26 4.16
CA ALA A 227 -6.59 4.19 4.89
C ALA A 227 -6.45 4.49 6.40
N LYS A 228 -6.20 5.75 6.76
CA LYS A 228 -5.89 6.16 8.14
C LYS A 228 -6.93 5.73 9.19
N PRO A 229 -8.25 5.83 8.95
CA PRO A 229 -9.24 5.36 9.91
C PRO A 229 -9.20 3.85 10.16
N LEU A 230 -8.57 3.09 9.26
CA LEU A 230 -8.52 1.63 9.28
C LEU A 230 -7.09 1.09 9.42
N SER A 231 -6.12 1.95 9.68
CA SER A 231 -4.72 1.55 9.87
C SER A 231 -4.53 0.82 11.21
N ILE A 232 -3.48 0.03 11.30
CA ILE A 232 -3.09 -0.64 12.55
C ILE A 232 -2.86 0.42 13.64
N GLY A 233 -3.46 0.21 14.81
CA GLY A 233 -3.45 1.14 15.94
C GLY A 233 -4.60 2.15 15.94
N ALA A 234 -5.34 2.35 14.83
CA ALA A 234 -6.53 3.20 14.81
C ALA A 234 -7.67 2.57 15.61
N ILE A 235 -8.55 3.39 16.17
CA ILE A 235 -9.81 2.92 16.77
C ILE A 235 -10.70 2.40 15.64
N ALA A 236 -11.17 1.16 15.77
CA ALA A 236 -12.08 0.55 14.79
C ALA A 236 -13.35 1.41 14.64
N PRO A 237 -13.76 1.71 13.40
CA PRO A 237 -14.97 2.48 13.14
C PRO A 237 -16.20 1.84 13.79
N GLU A 238 -17.00 2.68 14.46
CA GLU A 238 -18.18 2.24 15.19
C GLU A 238 -19.33 1.89 14.23
N PHE A 239 -20.06 0.85 14.56
CA PHE A 239 -21.30 0.49 13.88
C PHE A 239 -22.32 -0.10 14.83
N THR A 240 -23.60 -0.06 14.43
CA THR A 240 -24.72 -0.78 15.06
C THR A 240 -25.47 -1.54 14.00
N LEU A 241 -25.61 -2.85 14.17
CA LEU A 241 -26.29 -3.75 13.23
C LEU A 241 -27.27 -4.67 13.96
N PRO A 242 -28.35 -5.11 13.28
CA PRO A 242 -29.27 -6.10 13.84
C PRO A 242 -28.68 -7.51 13.82
N ASN A 243 -28.97 -8.28 14.87
CA ASN A 243 -28.76 -9.72 14.92
C ASN A 243 -29.90 -10.51 14.22
N GLU A 244 -29.89 -11.86 14.28
CA GLU A 244 -30.95 -12.68 13.71
C GLU A 244 -32.35 -12.39 14.30
N GLN A 245 -32.42 -11.98 15.57
CA GLN A 245 -33.65 -11.67 16.30
C GLN A 245 -34.15 -10.25 16.01
N GLY A 246 -33.29 -9.39 15.45
CA GLY A 246 -33.58 -7.99 15.17
C GLY A 246 -33.10 -7.03 16.26
N ASP A 247 -32.38 -7.53 17.28
CA ASP A 247 -31.79 -6.69 18.33
C ASP A 247 -30.58 -5.94 17.77
N SER A 248 -30.48 -4.67 18.13
CA SER A 248 -29.37 -3.81 17.72
C SER A 248 -28.12 -4.09 18.55
N ILE A 249 -27.04 -4.50 17.89
CA ILE A 249 -25.74 -4.77 18.51
C ILE A 249 -24.74 -3.71 18.05
N THR A 250 -24.06 -3.08 19.01
CA THR A 250 -23.08 -2.01 18.79
C THR A 250 -21.67 -2.52 19.08
N LEU A 251 -20.69 -2.23 18.21
CA LEU A 251 -19.32 -2.73 18.37
C LEU A 251 -18.69 -2.33 19.71
N SER A 252 -18.89 -1.09 20.18
CA SER A 252 -18.29 -0.61 21.43
C SER A 252 -18.77 -1.36 22.68
N THR A 253 -19.86 -2.13 22.63
CA THR A 253 -20.30 -2.95 23.76
C THR A 253 -19.35 -4.11 24.08
N PHE A 254 -18.40 -4.40 23.16
CA PHE A 254 -17.38 -5.44 23.33
C PHE A 254 -16.04 -4.89 23.82
N ARG A 255 -15.97 -3.64 24.26
CA ARG A 255 -14.74 -3.10 24.89
C ARG A 255 -14.34 -3.97 26.09
N GLY A 256 -13.04 -4.20 26.24
CA GLY A 256 -12.48 -5.14 27.21
C GLY A 256 -12.30 -6.55 26.69
N GLN A 257 -12.69 -6.82 25.44
CA GLN A 257 -12.48 -8.09 24.76
C GLN A 257 -11.64 -7.90 23.50
N VAL A 258 -10.88 -8.92 23.11
CA VAL A 258 -10.27 -9.03 21.79
C VAL A 258 -11.35 -9.50 20.81
N VAL A 259 -11.63 -8.72 19.78
CA VAL A 259 -12.74 -8.97 18.85
C VAL A 259 -12.23 -9.25 17.45
N LEU A 260 -12.68 -10.33 16.84
CA LEU A 260 -12.53 -10.58 15.41
C LEU A 260 -13.82 -10.19 14.67
N LEU A 261 -13.76 -9.14 13.88
CA LEU A 261 -14.81 -8.89 12.87
C LEU A 261 -14.56 -9.79 11.67
N ASP A 262 -15.57 -10.58 11.31
CA ASP A 262 -15.53 -11.49 10.16
C ASP A 262 -16.63 -11.10 9.17
N PHE A 263 -16.22 -10.61 8.00
CA PHE A 263 -17.14 -10.24 6.92
C PHE A 263 -17.26 -11.40 5.93
N TRP A 264 -18.43 -11.99 5.89
CA TRP A 264 -18.70 -13.24 5.17
C TRP A 264 -20.08 -13.26 4.49
N ALA A 265 -20.49 -14.38 3.95
CA ALA A 265 -21.87 -14.64 3.51
C ALA A 265 -22.14 -16.14 3.38
N SER A 266 -23.41 -16.53 3.48
CA SER A 266 -23.83 -17.94 3.31
C SER A 266 -23.44 -18.53 1.95
N TRP A 267 -23.44 -17.72 0.89
CA TRP A 267 -23.06 -18.08 -0.48
C TRP A 267 -21.56 -17.99 -0.76
N CYS A 268 -20.76 -17.46 0.17
CA CYS A 268 -19.32 -17.30 0.01
C CYS A 268 -18.59 -18.62 0.29
N ARG A 269 -18.30 -19.40 -0.76
CA ARG A 269 -17.61 -20.70 -0.60
C ARG A 269 -16.26 -20.59 0.11
N PRO A 270 -15.36 -19.62 -0.20
CA PRO A 270 -14.12 -19.48 0.55
C PRO A 270 -14.32 -19.22 2.03
N CYS A 271 -15.32 -18.37 2.41
CA CYS A 271 -15.66 -18.09 3.80
C CYS A 271 -16.07 -19.38 4.54
N ARG A 272 -16.92 -20.20 3.89
CA ARG A 272 -17.39 -21.48 4.45
C ARG A 272 -16.27 -22.50 4.65
N ILE A 273 -15.20 -22.42 3.87
CA ILE A 273 -13.99 -23.25 4.04
C ILE A 273 -13.17 -22.79 5.26
N GLU A 274 -13.16 -21.51 5.56
CA GLU A 274 -12.45 -20.95 6.73
C GLU A 274 -13.20 -21.12 8.05
N ASN A 275 -14.54 -21.27 8.02
CA ASN A 275 -15.39 -21.39 9.22
C ASN A 275 -14.92 -22.43 10.24
N PRO A 276 -14.49 -23.66 9.87
CA PRO A 276 -14.03 -24.64 10.85
C PRO A 276 -12.80 -24.15 11.67
N LYS A 277 -11.91 -23.36 11.06
CA LYS A 277 -10.79 -22.75 11.77
C LYS A 277 -11.29 -21.71 12.78
N LEU A 278 -12.26 -20.87 12.41
CA LEU A 278 -12.86 -19.90 13.31
C LEU A 278 -13.57 -20.58 14.48
N VAL A 279 -14.30 -21.68 14.24
CA VAL A 279 -14.94 -22.50 15.31
C VAL A 279 -13.87 -22.99 16.30
N SER A 280 -12.76 -23.55 15.81
CA SER A 280 -11.68 -24.02 16.68
C SER A 280 -11.06 -22.90 17.51
N LEU A 281 -10.85 -21.72 16.94
CA LEU A 281 -10.32 -20.56 17.64
C LEU A 281 -11.31 -20.04 18.70
N TYR A 282 -12.60 -19.97 18.37
CA TYR A 282 -13.64 -19.54 19.29
C TYR A 282 -13.77 -20.47 20.50
N ASP A 283 -13.82 -21.78 20.27
CA ASP A 283 -13.86 -22.80 21.33
C ASP A 283 -12.67 -22.70 22.28
N LYS A 284 -11.49 -22.36 21.75
CA LYS A 284 -10.24 -22.26 22.50
C LYS A 284 -10.08 -20.97 23.30
N TYR A 285 -10.58 -19.85 22.78
CA TYR A 285 -10.24 -18.52 23.31
C TYR A 285 -11.46 -17.72 23.83
N SER A 286 -12.71 -18.06 23.53
CA SER A 286 -13.89 -17.28 23.92
C SER A 286 -13.97 -17.07 25.43
N LYS A 287 -13.69 -18.09 26.25
CA LYS A 287 -13.68 -18.00 27.71
C LYS A 287 -12.51 -17.19 28.28
N LYS A 288 -11.60 -16.72 27.41
CA LYS A 288 -10.39 -15.97 27.75
C LYS A 288 -10.46 -14.51 27.31
N GLY A 289 -11.66 -14.04 26.92
CA GLY A 289 -11.86 -12.66 26.49
C GLY A 289 -11.73 -12.43 24.97
N PHE A 290 -11.91 -13.48 24.17
CA PHE A 290 -11.98 -13.39 22.72
C PHE A 290 -13.43 -13.54 22.24
N GLU A 291 -13.86 -12.66 21.32
CA GLU A 291 -15.19 -12.73 20.70
C GLU A 291 -15.06 -12.68 19.18
N ILE A 292 -16.00 -13.30 18.48
CA ILE A 292 -16.16 -13.17 17.03
C ILE A 292 -17.50 -12.47 16.75
N ILE A 293 -17.46 -11.46 15.89
CA ILE A 293 -18.67 -10.80 15.36
C ILE A 293 -18.65 -10.99 13.85
N SER A 294 -19.48 -11.91 13.36
CA SER A 294 -19.60 -12.14 11.92
C SER A 294 -20.68 -11.25 11.32
N ILE A 295 -20.29 -10.43 10.33
CA ILE A 295 -21.16 -9.53 9.59
C ILE A 295 -21.45 -10.13 8.21
N SER A 296 -22.71 -10.50 7.97
CA SER A 296 -23.10 -11.18 6.76
C SER A 296 -23.50 -10.23 5.63
N LEU A 297 -22.98 -10.51 4.43
CA LEU A 297 -23.36 -9.88 3.16
C LEU A 297 -24.46 -10.66 2.43
N ASP A 298 -25.30 -11.38 3.15
CA ASP A 298 -26.51 -11.95 2.58
C ASP A 298 -27.52 -10.83 2.20
N GLY A 299 -28.43 -11.11 1.29
CA GLY A 299 -29.35 -10.10 0.73
C GLY A 299 -28.94 -9.61 -0.65
N THR A 300 -28.21 -10.42 -1.41
CA THR A 300 -27.92 -10.14 -2.82
C THR A 300 -29.14 -10.42 -3.70
N ASN A 301 -29.24 -9.77 -4.86
CA ASN A 301 -30.33 -9.97 -5.83
C ASN A 301 -30.43 -11.42 -6.36
N ARG A 302 -29.44 -12.27 -6.10
CA ARG A 302 -29.42 -13.69 -6.51
C ARG A 302 -30.03 -14.61 -5.47
N GLN A 303 -30.25 -14.16 -4.24
CA GLN A 303 -30.83 -14.95 -3.16
C GLN A 303 -32.32 -14.75 -3.11
N LYS A 304 -33.07 -15.86 -3.04
CA LYS A 304 -34.55 -15.84 -2.88
C LYS A 304 -34.96 -15.71 -1.42
N THR A 305 -34.19 -16.31 -0.51
CA THR A 305 -34.48 -16.40 0.93
C THR A 305 -33.23 -16.02 1.77
N PRO A 306 -32.71 -14.79 1.64
CA PRO A 306 -31.42 -14.45 2.21
C PRO A 306 -31.34 -14.63 3.73
N LYS A 307 -32.39 -14.32 4.49
CA LYS A 307 -32.43 -14.54 5.95
C LYS A 307 -32.37 -16.02 6.30
N LYS A 308 -33.11 -16.85 5.56
CA LYS A 308 -33.12 -18.31 5.77
C LYS A 308 -31.75 -18.91 5.37
N ASP A 309 -31.20 -18.51 4.22
CA ASP A 309 -29.94 -19.01 3.72
C ASP A 309 -28.81 -18.72 4.73
N TRP A 310 -28.79 -17.49 5.29
CA TRP A 310 -27.86 -17.04 6.34
C TRP A 310 -28.04 -17.90 7.63
N SER A 311 -29.26 -18.01 8.18
CA SER A 311 -29.52 -18.79 9.39
C SER A 311 -29.15 -20.27 9.23
N ASP A 312 -29.50 -20.88 8.08
CA ASP A 312 -29.16 -22.27 7.77
C ASP A 312 -27.63 -22.47 7.71
N ALA A 313 -26.91 -21.49 7.16
CA ALA A 313 -25.46 -21.52 7.09
C ALA A 313 -24.80 -21.46 8.48
N ILE A 314 -25.25 -20.55 9.36
CA ILE A 314 -24.79 -20.43 10.76
C ILE A 314 -24.95 -21.80 11.47
N LYS A 315 -26.15 -22.40 11.38
CA LYS A 315 -26.46 -23.70 12.03
C LYS A 315 -25.58 -24.82 11.45
N LYS A 316 -25.49 -24.90 10.12
CA LYS A 316 -24.77 -25.96 9.42
C LYS A 316 -23.27 -25.95 9.78
N ASP A 317 -22.67 -24.76 9.86
CA ASP A 317 -21.25 -24.61 10.14
C ASP A 317 -20.93 -24.50 11.64
N ARG A 318 -21.97 -24.54 12.51
CA ARG A 318 -21.86 -24.47 13.99
C ARG A 318 -21.19 -23.21 14.48
N LEU A 319 -21.56 -22.06 13.91
CA LEU A 319 -21.00 -20.77 14.26
C LEU A 319 -21.69 -20.22 15.52
N ASN A 320 -21.14 -20.54 16.71
CA ASN A 320 -21.78 -20.27 18.01
C ASN A 320 -21.34 -18.93 18.61
N TRP A 321 -21.33 -17.85 17.83
CA TRP A 321 -20.97 -16.50 18.24
C TRP A 321 -21.97 -15.48 17.69
N ILE A 322 -21.61 -14.18 17.69
CA ILE A 322 -22.51 -13.11 17.31
C ILE A 322 -22.56 -12.97 15.79
N HIS A 323 -23.78 -12.95 15.26
CA HIS A 323 -24.04 -12.81 13.83
C HIS A 323 -24.94 -11.60 13.56
N LEU A 324 -24.48 -10.71 12.66
CA LEU A 324 -25.16 -9.47 12.31
C LEU A 324 -25.37 -9.37 10.81
N SER A 325 -26.48 -8.77 10.37
CA SER A 325 -26.72 -8.49 8.95
C SER A 325 -27.83 -7.48 8.74
N GLU A 326 -27.63 -6.55 7.80
CA GLU A 326 -28.71 -5.72 7.25
C GLU A 326 -29.52 -6.45 6.16
N LEU A 327 -29.06 -7.61 5.70
CA LEU A 327 -29.58 -8.32 4.53
C LEU A 327 -29.61 -7.47 3.26
N LYS A 328 -28.60 -6.62 3.08
CA LYS A 328 -28.44 -5.70 1.93
C LYS A 328 -27.34 -6.13 0.96
N GLY A 329 -26.70 -7.27 1.20
CA GLY A 329 -25.58 -7.75 0.39
C GLY A 329 -24.44 -6.75 0.34
N TRP A 330 -23.89 -6.51 -0.84
CA TRP A 330 -22.81 -5.53 -1.06
C TRP A 330 -23.19 -4.07 -0.85
N LYS A 331 -24.46 -3.76 -0.58
CA LYS A 331 -24.95 -2.40 -0.26
C LYS A 331 -24.99 -2.11 1.24
N THR A 332 -24.48 -3.01 2.08
CA THR A 332 -24.32 -2.75 3.50
C THR A 332 -23.34 -1.58 3.73
N PHE A 333 -23.68 -0.68 4.65
CA PHE A 333 -22.82 0.50 4.92
C PHE A 333 -21.47 0.13 5.54
N VAL A 334 -21.38 -0.98 6.26
CA VAL A 334 -20.11 -1.43 6.87
C VAL A 334 -19.05 -1.79 5.84
N ARG A 335 -19.46 -2.15 4.61
CA ARG A 335 -18.51 -2.34 3.50
C ARG A 335 -17.73 -1.07 3.16
N GLU A 336 -18.42 0.07 3.11
CA GLU A 336 -17.78 1.37 2.87
C GLU A 336 -16.99 1.81 4.09
N LEU A 337 -17.55 1.61 5.29
CA LEU A 337 -16.95 1.96 6.57
C LEU A 337 -15.61 1.25 6.80
N TYR A 338 -15.51 -0.03 6.44
CA TYR A 338 -14.30 -0.87 6.56
C TYR A 338 -13.54 -1.03 5.24
N ASN A 339 -13.96 -0.33 4.19
CA ASN A 339 -13.29 -0.19 2.90
C ASN A 339 -12.81 -1.52 2.28
N PHE A 340 -13.68 -2.52 2.22
CA PHE A 340 -13.35 -3.81 1.60
C PHE A 340 -14.18 -4.08 0.34
N ASN A 341 -13.61 -4.84 -0.61
CA ASN A 341 -14.21 -5.15 -1.91
C ASN A 341 -14.37 -6.66 -2.19
N SER A 342 -13.93 -7.50 -1.27
CA SER A 342 -14.03 -8.96 -1.36
C SER A 342 -14.24 -9.57 0.01
N ILE A 343 -14.82 -10.77 0.05
CA ILE A 343 -14.91 -11.61 1.23
C ILE A 343 -14.31 -13.00 0.93
N PRO A 344 -13.76 -13.72 1.94
CA PRO A 344 -13.67 -13.32 3.36
C PRO A 344 -12.79 -12.11 3.58
N TYR A 345 -13.16 -11.26 4.53
CA TYR A 345 -12.36 -10.14 5.02
C TYR A 345 -12.45 -10.11 6.54
N THR A 346 -11.34 -9.91 7.25
CA THR A 346 -11.31 -9.92 8.70
C THR A 346 -10.57 -8.73 9.28
N VAL A 347 -11.01 -8.26 10.46
CA VAL A 347 -10.34 -7.22 11.24
C VAL A 347 -10.24 -7.68 12.68
N LEU A 348 -9.02 -7.78 13.22
CA LEU A 348 -8.78 -8.10 14.62
C LEU A 348 -8.61 -6.81 15.41
N ILE A 349 -9.32 -6.71 16.54
CA ILE A 349 -9.43 -5.52 17.38
C ILE A 349 -9.01 -5.91 18.80
N ASP A 350 -8.20 -5.08 19.46
CA ASP A 350 -7.81 -5.26 20.86
C ASP A 350 -8.91 -4.87 21.86
N GLU A 351 -8.69 -5.10 23.14
CA GLU A 351 -9.58 -4.75 24.24
C GLU A 351 -9.92 -3.26 24.34
N ASN A 352 -9.05 -2.39 23.82
CA ASN A 352 -9.24 -0.95 23.77
C ASN A 352 -10.00 -0.49 22.51
N GLY A 353 -10.33 -1.43 21.62
CA GLY A 353 -11.00 -1.18 20.35
C GLY A 353 -10.08 -0.69 19.24
N ARG A 354 -8.78 -0.94 19.35
CA ARG A 354 -7.81 -0.60 18.29
C ARG A 354 -7.66 -1.76 17.32
N ILE A 355 -7.56 -1.45 16.05
CA ILE A 355 -7.25 -2.43 15.00
C ILE A 355 -5.81 -2.91 15.22
N ILE A 356 -5.61 -4.22 15.35
CA ILE A 356 -4.30 -4.86 15.53
C ILE A 356 -3.95 -5.82 14.40
N GLY A 357 -4.89 -6.07 13.48
CA GLY A 357 -4.64 -6.88 12.30
C GLY A 357 -5.79 -6.87 11.31
N LYS A 358 -5.47 -7.08 10.03
CA LYS A 358 -6.46 -7.23 8.94
C LYS A 358 -6.08 -8.42 8.07
N ASN A 359 -7.07 -9.22 7.65
CA ASN A 359 -6.87 -10.39 6.79
C ASN A 359 -5.79 -11.37 7.29
N LEU A 360 -5.70 -11.53 8.60
CA LEU A 360 -4.78 -12.44 9.26
C LEU A 360 -5.17 -13.89 8.99
N LYS A 361 -4.55 -14.53 8.02
CA LYS A 361 -4.84 -15.93 7.65
C LYS A 361 -4.11 -16.91 8.56
N GLU A 362 -2.84 -17.14 8.28
CA GLU A 362 -2.01 -18.07 9.04
C GLU A 362 -1.64 -17.51 10.42
N ASP A 363 -1.45 -16.19 10.50
CA ASP A 363 -1.03 -15.49 11.73
C ASP A 363 -2.18 -15.12 12.67
N LEU A 364 -3.44 -15.51 12.35
CA LEU A 364 -4.60 -15.13 13.15
C LEU A 364 -4.50 -15.66 14.60
N GLU A 365 -4.17 -16.95 14.77
CA GLU A 365 -4.08 -17.52 16.11
C GLU A 365 -2.93 -16.89 16.93
N SER A 366 -1.76 -16.70 16.33
CA SER A 366 -0.63 -16.06 17.01
C SER A 366 -0.96 -14.60 17.42
N SER A 367 -1.69 -13.87 16.58
CA SER A 367 -2.14 -12.51 16.87
C SER A 367 -3.19 -12.47 17.98
N ILE A 368 -4.14 -13.42 18.02
CA ILE A 368 -5.11 -13.56 19.11
C ILE A 368 -4.37 -13.85 20.43
N LYS A 369 -3.45 -14.82 20.45
CA LYS A 369 -2.64 -15.13 21.64
C LYS A 369 -1.91 -13.91 22.17
N LYS A 370 -1.23 -13.18 21.27
CA LYS A 370 -0.49 -11.97 21.63
C LYS A 370 -1.42 -10.90 22.22
N ALA A 371 -2.60 -10.68 21.63
CA ALA A 371 -3.57 -9.69 22.11
C ALA A 371 -4.18 -10.08 23.45
N LEU A 372 -4.35 -11.36 23.72
CA LEU A 372 -4.84 -11.87 25.01
C LEU A 372 -3.74 -12.00 26.08
N ASN A 373 -2.49 -11.60 25.81
CA ASN A 373 -1.32 -11.84 26.66
C ASN A 373 -1.18 -13.31 27.09
N TYR A 374 -1.50 -14.23 26.15
CA TYR A 374 -1.53 -15.67 26.39
C TYR A 374 -0.25 -16.30 25.80
N GLU A 375 0.59 -16.83 26.72
CA GLU A 375 1.82 -17.59 26.37
C GLU A 375 1.54 -18.97 25.76
#